data_21201a7db8d3598b53a6fdb3f6d25703
#
_entry.id   21201a7db8d3598b53a6fdb3f6d25703
#
_cell.length_a   1.000
_cell.length_b   1.000
_cell.length_c   1.000
_cell.angle_alpha   90.00
_cell.angle_beta   90.00
_cell.angle_gamma   90.00
#
_symmetry.space_group_name_H-M   'P 1'
#
loop_
_entity.id
_entity.type
_entity.pdbx_description
1 polymer ?
#
loop_
_entity_poly.entity_id
_entity_poly.type
_entity_poly.pdbx_seq_one_letter_code
_entity_poly.pdbx_strand_id
1 'polypeptide(L)' 'MTFLDIAQIIFITIVVVIGLGGIIYVLKNEGK' A
#
# COMPACT_ATOMS: atom_id res chain seq x y z
N MET A 1 12.35 17.14 10.14
CA MET A 1 12.21 15.80 9.59
C MET A 1 13.55 15.16 9.44
N THR A 2 13.67 13.96 9.92
CA THR A 2 14.92 13.24 9.83
C THR A 2 14.82 12.18 8.74
N PHE A 3 15.95 11.56 8.46
CA PHE A 3 15.99 10.50 7.48
C PHE A 3 15.02 9.37 7.87
N LEU A 4 14.94 9.10 9.15
CA LEU A 4 14.06 8.03 9.63
C LEU A 4 12.60 8.36 9.38
N ASP A 5 12.23 9.62 9.53
CA ASP A 5 10.85 10.02 9.28
C ASP A 5 10.48 9.79 7.82
N ILE A 6 11.38 10.16 6.94
CA ILE A 6 11.12 9.99 5.51
C ILE A 6 11.02 8.52 5.17
N ALA A 7 11.89 7.71 5.71
CA ALA A 7 11.87 6.28 5.44
C ALA A 7 10.58 5.67 5.94
N GLN A 8 10.10 6.11 7.09
CA GLN A 8 8.86 5.59 7.64
C GLN A 8 7.67 5.93 6.75
N ILE A 9 7.62 7.16 6.28
CA ILE A 9 6.51 7.58 5.42
C ILE A 9 6.51 6.76 4.14
N ILE A 10 7.66 6.56 3.54
CA ILE A 10 7.76 5.79 2.32
C ILE A 10 7.31 4.35 2.56
N PHE A 11 7.75 3.77 3.67
CA PHE A 11 7.40 2.40 3.98
C PHE A 11 5.88 2.24 4.14
N ILE A 12 5.28 3.14 4.90
CA ILE A 12 3.84 3.06 5.15
C ILE A 12 3.07 3.26 3.84
N THR A 13 3.52 4.18 3.00
CA THR A 13 2.87 4.42 1.72
C THR A 13 2.89 3.17 0.86
N ILE A 14 4.03 2.50 0.81
CA ILE A 14 4.14 1.28 0.01
C ILE A 14 3.21 0.20 0.55
N VAL A 15 3.17 0.03 1.86
CA VAL A 15 2.31 -0.98 2.47
C VAL A 15 0.85 -0.70 2.16
N VAL A 16 0.43 0.56 2.26
CA VAL A 16 -0.95 0.91 2.00
C VAL A 16 -1.30 0.67 0.53
N VAL A 17 -0.42 1.07 -0.37
CA VAL A 17 -0.67 0.90 -1.79
C VAL A 17 -0.79 -0.58 -2.14
N ILE A 18 0.11 -1.40 -1.64
CA ILE A 18 0.08 -2.82 -1.93
C ILE A 18 -1.14 -3.46 -1.30
N GLY A 19 -1.44 -3.09 -0.07
CA GLY A 19 -2.59 -3.66 0.62
C GLY A 19 -3.89 -3.34 -0.06
N LEU A 20 -4.14 -2.06 -0.32
CA LEU A 20 -5.38 -1.66 -0.95
C LEU A 20 -5.45 -2.16 -2.38
N GLY A 21 -4.34 -2.09 -3.10
CA GLY A 21 -4.31 -2.57 -4.47
C GLY A 21 -4.60 -4.04 -4.56
N GLY A 22 -4.07 -4.81 -3.62
CA GLY A 22 -4.32 -6.24 -3.61
C GLY A 22 -5.78 -6.56 -3.36
N ILE A 23 -6.39 -5.86 -2.42
CA ILE A 23 -7.79 -6.09 -2.12
C ILE A 23 -8.66 -5.76 -3.32
N ILE A 24 -8.40 -4.62 -3.94
CA ILE A 24 -9.18 -4.20 -5.10
C ILE A 24 -9.00 -5.19 -6.24
N TYR A 25 -7.79 -5.67 -6.43
CA TYR A 25 -7.51 -6.63 -7.49
C TYR A 25 -8.33 -7.90 -7.29
N VAL A 26 -8.34 -8.40 -6.07
CA VAL A 26 -9.06 -9.63 -5.79
C VAL A 26 -10.55 -9.44 -6.00
N LEU A 27 -11.10 -8.33 -5.54
CA LEU A 27 -12.51 -8.08 -5.68
C LEU A 27 -12.91 -8.00 -7.14
N LYS A 28 -12.12 -7.30 -7.94
CA LYS A 28 -12.45 -7.17 -9.35
C LYS A 28 -12.33 -8.50 -10.07
N ASN A 29 -11.27 -9.21 -9.76
CA ASN A 29 -11.01 -10.45 -10.45
C ASN A 29 -12.02 -11.50 -10.11
N GLU A 30 -12.50 -11.47 -8.89
CA GLU A 30 -13.39 -12.47 -8.44
C GLU A 30 -14.81 -12.14 -8.75
N GLY A 31 -15.08 -10.90 -8.95
CA GLY A 31 -16.41 -10.44 -9.12
C GLY A 31 -17.20 -11.19 -10.13
N LYS A 32 -16.60 -11.97 -10.83
CA LYS A 32 -17.27 -12.72 -11.79
C LYS A 32 -18.56 -12.13 -12.14
#